data_3d523d41363fc4515179b9978448e534
#
_entry.id   3d523d41363fc4515179b9978448e534
#
_cell.length_a   1.000
_cell.length_b   1.000
_cell.length_c   1.000
_cell.angle_alpha   90.00
_cell.angle_beta   90.00
_cell.angle_gamma   90.00
#
_symmetry.space_group_name_H-M   'P 1'
#
loop_
_entity.id
_entity.type
_entity.pdbx_description
1 polymer ?
#
loop_
_entity_poly.entity_id
_entity_poly.type
_entity_poly.pdbx_seq_one_letter_code
_entity_poly.pdbx_strand_id
1 'polypeptide(L)'
;MTKQALVPVADGSEEIEAVTIIDVLRRAGVAVTVASVSASKDLKITAARGTQIVADCGIQDCAGKIWDLIALPGGIAGSEILAESDVLDQLLKTQVDASALYGAICAAPALVLGDKGLLADKTATCHP
;
A
#
# COMPACT_ATOMS: atom_id res chain seq x y z
N MET A 1 8.15 -1.02 -22.01
CA MET A 1 7.48 -0.02 -21.15
C MET A 1 7.81 -0.29 -19.69
N THR A 2 8.17 0.74 -18.96
CA THR A 2 8.46 0.62 -17.54
C THR A 2 7.18 0.34 -16.75
N LYS A 3 7.19 -0.70 -15.94
CA LYS A 3 6.09 -1.02 -15.04
C LYS A 3 6.04 -0.03 -13.89
N GLN A 4 4.86 0.27 -13.40
CA GLN A 4 4.63 1.23 -12.32
C GLN A 4 3.93 0.57 -11.14
N ALA A 5 4.51 0.74 -9.96
CA ALA A 5 3.95 0.23 -8.72
C ALA A 5 3.66 1.36 -7.73
N LEU A 6 2.57 1.21 -7.00
CA LEU A 6 2.20 2.07 -5.89
C LEU A 6 2.43 1.33 -4.59
N VAL A 7 3.16 1.95 -3.66
CA VAL A 7 3.33 1.47 -2.30
C VAL A 7 2.79 2.54 -1.34
N PRO A 8 1.57 2.39 -0.84
CA PRO A 8 1.03 3.31 0.15
C PRO A 8 1.64 3.02 1.53
N VAL A 9 1.99 4.07 2.24
CA VAL A 9 2.54 4.01 3.60
C VAL A 9 1.78 4.96 4.53
N ALA A 10 1.76 4.65 5.82
CA ALA A 10 1.10 5.45 6.83
C ALA A 10 1.89 5.39 8.14
N ASP A 11 1.56 6.25 9.09
CA ASP A 11 2.09 6.13 10.44
C ASP A 11 1.79 4.73 10.99
N GLY A 12 2.80 4.05 11.53
CA GLY A 12 2.69 2.69 12.01
C GLY A 12 2.87 1.59 10.96
N SER A 13 3.14 1.93 9.69
CA SER A 13 3.58 0.94 8.71
C SER A 13 4.87 0.27 9.15
N GLU A 14 4.99 -1.04 8.92
CA GLU A 14 6.19 -1.79 9.29
C GLU A 14 7.33 -1.48 8.31
N GLU A 15 8.40 -0.88 8.82
CA GLU A 15 9.49 -0.35 7.98
C GLU A 15 10.27 -1.43 7.25
N ILE A 16 10.50 -2.61 7.86
CA ILE A 16 11.20 -3.71 7.15
C ILE A 16 10.40 -4.08 5.91
N GLU A 17 9.10 -4.23 6.04
CA GLU A 17 8.22 -4.64 4.94
C GLU A 17 8.13 -3.54 3.88
N ALA A 18 7.82 -2.32 4.29
CA ALA A 18 7.68 -1.20 3.35
C ALA A 18 8.95 -0.96 2.55
N VAL A 19 10.08 -0.84 3.22
CA VAL A 19 11.37 -0.54 2.57
C VAL A 19 11.83 -1.72 1.72
N THR A 20 11.63 -2.96 2.16
CA THR A 20 11.96 -4.14 1.36
C THR A 20 11.17 -4.19 0.06
N ILE A 21 9.85 -3.96 0.12
CA ILE A 21 9.00 -3.92 -1.07
C ILE A 21 9.49 -2.84 -2.04
N ILE A 22 9.71 -1.62 -1.54
CA ILE A 22 10.17 -0.49 -2.35
C ILE A 22 11.52 -0.79 -3.00
N ASP A 23 12.49 -1.24 -2.21
CA ASP A 23 13.85 -1.48 -2.67
C ASP A 23 13.91 -2.61 -3.71
N VAL A 24 13.28 -3.74 -3.42
CA VAL A 24 13.31 -4.90 -4.34
C VAL A 24 12.62 -4.57 -5.67
N LEU A 25 11.50 -3.88 -5.65
CA LEU A 25 10.81 -3.49 -6.89
C LEU A 25 11.68 -2.51 -7.70
N ARG A 26 12.32 -1.55 -7.06
CA ARG A 26 13.23 -0.61 -7.74
C ARG A 26 14.45 -1.34 -8.33
N ARG A 27 15.02 -2.29 -7.64
CA ARG A 27 16.11 -3.14 -8.16
C ARG A 27 15.68 -3.94 -9.39
N ALA A 28 14.41 -4.32 -9.44
CA ALA A 28 13.84 -5.01 -10.60
C ALA A 28 13.49 -4.09 -11.77
N GLY A 29 13.77 -2.80 -11.68
CA GLY A 29 13.51 -1.83 -12.75
C GLY A 29 12.08 -1.28 -12.76
N VAL A 30 11.30 -1.52 -11.70
CA VAL A 30 9.94 -0.98 -11.57
C VAL A 30 10.01 0.47 -11.09
N ALA A 31 9.21 1.34 -11.71
CA ALA A 31 9.03 2.71 -11.23
C ALA A 31 8.07 2.69 -10.04
N VAL A 32 8.60 2.86 -8.83
CA VAL A 32 7.83 2.81 -7.59
C VAL A 32 7.48 4.21 -7.12
N THR A 33 6.20 4.45 -6.91
CA THR A 33 5.70 5.64 -6.22
C THR A 33 5.34 5.26 -4.79
N VAL A 34 5.96 5.92 -3.83
CA VAL A 34 5.64 5.80 -2.40
C VAL A 34 4.65 6.90 -2.06
N ALA A 35 3.46 6.54 -1.63
CA ALA A 35 2.41 7.52 -1.33
C ALA A 35 2.04 7.50 0.15
N SER A 36 2.00 8.68 0.78
CA SER A 36 1.56 8.77 2.16
C SER A 36 0.03 8.79 2.25
N VAL A 37 -0.48 8.01 3.19
CA VAL A 37 -1.89 8.05 3.59
C VAL A 37 -1.93 8.76 4.95
N SER A 38 -2.35 10.02 4.93
CA SER A 38 -2.39 10.85 6.14
C SER A 38 -3.54 11.85 6.04
N ALA A 39 -4.28 12.00 7.12
CA ALA A 39 -5.34 13.01 7.21
C ALA A 39 -4.80 14.44 7.12
N SER A 40 -3.58 14.68 7.59
CA SER A 40 -2.90 15.98 7.52
C SER A 40 -2.24 16.24 6.16
N LYS A 41 -2.24 15.25 5.26
CA LYS A 41 -1.55 15.27 3.96
C LYS A 41 -0.02 15.44 4.10
N ASP A 42 0.52 15.07 5.25
CA ASP A 42 1.97 15.07 5.48
C ASP A 42 2.63 13.96 4.66
N LEU A 43 3.76 14.26 4.03
CA LEU A 43 4.53 13.27 3.28
C LEU A 43 5.45 12.43 4.17
N LYS A 44 5.79 12.93 5.35
CA LYS A 44 6.61 12.20 6.30
C LYS A 44 5.72 11.32 7.16
N ILE A 45 6.03 10.02 7.19
CA ILE A 45 5.39 9.09 8.11
C ILE A 45 6.40 8.59 9.14
N THR A 46 5.92 8.20 10.30
CA THR A 46 6.70 7.52 11.32
C THR A 46 6.27 6.07 11.36
N ALA A 47 7.17 5.20 10.94
CA ALA A 47 6.92 3.75 10.86
C ALA A 47 6.82 3.11 12.24
N ALA A 48 6.44 1.83 12.29
CA ALA A 48 6.09 1.10 13.52
C ALA A 48 7.20 1.11 14.59
N ARG A 49 8.47 1.16 14.20
CA ARG A 49 9.61 1.18 15.11
C ARG A 49 10.31 2.53 15.17
N GLY A 50 9.65 3.59 14.69
CA GLY A 50 10.14 4.96 14.79
C GLY A 50 10.96 5.45 13.59
N THR A 51 11.20 4.62 12.60
CA THR A 51 11.86 5.04 11.37
C THR A 51 11.01 6.05 10.62
N GLN A 52 11.59 7.18 10.23
CA GLN A 52 10.87 8.19 9.46
C GLN A 52 11.09 7.95 7.98
N ILE A 53 10.01 7.96 7.22
CA ILE A 53 10.01 7.79 5.76
C ILE A 53 9.31 8.98 5.15
N VAL A 54 9.93 9.58 4.13
CA VAL A 54 9.32 10.67 3.37
C VAL A 54 8.80 10.08 2.06
N ALA A 55 7.47 10.13 1.87
CA ALA A 55 6.82 9.65 0.66
C ALA A 55 7.09 10.59 -0.52
N ASP A 56 6.90 10.08 -1.73
CA ASP A 56 7.03 10.88 -2.96
C ASP A 56 5.87 11.84 -3.14
N CYS A 57 4.67 11.44 -2.70
CA CYS A 57 3.43 12.23 -2.83
C CYS A 57 2.40 11.75 -1.82
N GLY A 58 1.29 12.46 -1.73
CA GLY A 58 0.11 11.98 -1.00
C GLY A 58 -0.72 11.03 -1.84
N ILE A 59 -1.48 10.14 -1.18
CA ILE A 59 -2.31 9.15 -1.87
C ILE A 59 -3.33 9.78 -2.81
N GLN A 60 -3.83 10.97 -2.50
CA GLN A 60 -4.79 11.69 -3.33
C GLN A 60 -4.24 12.02 -4.72
N ASP A 61 -2.93 12.16 -4.86
CA ASP A 61 -2.29 12.44 -6.15
C ASP A 61 -2.19 11.18 -7.03
N CYS A 62 -2.50 10.03 -6.48
CA CYS A 62 -2.49 8.74 -7.18
C CYS A 62 -3.87 8.32 -7.68
N ALA A 63 -4.92 9.09 -7.37
CA ALA A 63 -6.30 8.76 -7.72
C ALA A 63 -6.52 8.71 -9.23
N GLY A 64 -7.48 7.88 -9.66
CA GLY A 64 -7.90 7.81 -11.06
C GLY A 64 -6.92 7.11 -11.99
N LYS A 65 -5.92 6.42 -11.46
CA LYS A 65 -4.89 5.73 -12.23
C LYS A 65 -4.94 4.22 -11.96
N ILE A 66 -4.76 3.43 -13.01
CA ILE A 66 -4.54 1.98 -12.88
C ILE A 66 -3.02 1.76 -12.81
N TRP A 67 -2.60 1.05 -11.77
CA TRP A 67 -1.20 0.71 -11.54
C TRP A 67 -0.93 -0.71 -12.05
N ASP A 68 0.29 -0.99 -12.46
CA ASP A 68 0.68 -2.38 -12.76
C ASP A 68 0.66 -3.23 -11.48
N LEU A 69 0.95 -2.62 -10.32
CA LEU A 69 0.90 -3.27 -9.01
C LEU A 69 0.58 -2.22 -7.93
N ILE A 70 -0.28 -2.60 -6.99
CA ILE A 70 -0.40 -1.92 -5.68
C ILE A 70 0.06 -2.91 -4.63
N ALA A 71 1.12 -2.57 -3.88
CA ALA A 71 1.69 -3.43 -2.86
C ALA A 71 1.57 -2.78 -1.49
N LEU A 72 0.92 -3.46 -0.56
CA LEU A 72 0.57 -2.96 0.77
C LEU A 72 1.51 -3.53 1.82
N PRO A 73 2.33 -2.69 2.49
CA PRO A 73 3.06 -3.13 3.67
C PRO A 73 2.10 -3.33 4.84
N GLY A 74 2.55 -4.06 5.85
CA GLY A 74 1.79 -4.30 7.07
C GLY A 74 2.10 -3.32 8.20
N GLY A 75 2.10 -3.85 9.41
CA GLY A 75 2.03 -3.07 10.63
C GLY A 75 0.56 -2.84 10.97
N ILE A 76 0.12 -3.22 12.18
CA ILE A 76 -1.31 -3.16 12.54
C ILE A 76 -1.83 -1.72 12.43
N ALA A 77 -1.17 -0.77 13.11
CA ALA A 77 -1.59 0.62 13.10
C ALA A 77 -1.57 1.24 11.67
N GLY A 78 -0.52 0.95 10.91
CA GLY A 78 -0.44 1.41 9.52
C GLY A 78 -1.53 0.82 8.64
N SER A 79 -1.81 -0.48 8.79
CA SER A 79 -2.87 -1.15 8.04
C SER A 79 -4.26 -0.59 8.36
N GLU A 80 -4.51 -0.24 9.62
CA GLU A 80 -5.78 0.40 10.02
C GLU A 80 -5.96 1.75 9.31
N ILE A 81 -4.91 2.56 9.25
CA ILE A 81 -4.96 3.86 8.54
C ILE A 81 -5.16 3.65 7.04
N LEU A 82 -4.46 2.68 6.43
CA LEU A 82 -4.65 2.35 5.02
C LEU A 82 -6.10 1.91 4.75
N ALA A 83 -6.68 1.10 5.65
CA ALA A 83 -8.05 0.61 5.52
C ALA A 83 -9.11 1.73 5.57
N GLU A 84 -8.82 2.81 6.28
CA GLU A 84 -9.72 3.97 6.40
C GLU A 84 -9.66 4.95 5.22
N SER A 85 -8.70 4.78 4.32
CA SER A 85 -8.52 5.68 3.19
C SER A 85 -9.53 5.41 2.06
N ASP A 86 -10.43 6.32 1.81
CA ASP A 86 -11.39 6.22 0.70
C ASP A 86 -10.68 6.22 -0.66
N VAL A 87 -9.61 7.00 -0.80
CA VAL A 87 -8.84 7.08 -2.05
C VAL A 87 -8.17 5.74 -2.33
N LEU A 88 -7.51 5.15 -1.33
CA LEU A 88 -6.87 3.84 -1.50
C LEU A 88 -7.91 2.75 -1.76
N ASP A 89 -9.05 2.80 -1.10
CA ASP A 89 -10.15 1.87 -1.33
C ASP A 89 -10.60 1.91 -2.79
N GLN A 90 -10.80 3.10 -3.36
CA GLN A 90 -11.15 3.26 -4.77
C GLN A 90 -10.05 2.75 -5.71
N LEU A 91 -8.79 3.00 -5.38
CA LEU A 91 -7.65 2.49 -6.17
C LEU A 91 -7.62 0.97 -6.18
N LEU A 92 -7.84 0.32 -5.04
CA LEU A 92 -7.86 -1.14 -4.94
C LEU A 92 -9.06 -1.74 -5.69
N LYS A 93 -10.23 -1.14 -5.60
CA LYS A 93 -11.40 -1.57 -6.37
C LYS A 93 -11.16 -1.46 -7.88
N THR A 94 -10.52 -0.38 -8.31
CA THR A 94 -10.14 -0.20 -9.71
C THR A 94 -9.15 -1.28 -10.17
N GLN A 95 -8.18 -1.65 -9.32
CA GLN A 95 -7.26 -2.76 -9.61
C GLN A 95 -8.01 -4.08 -9.80
N VAL A 96 -8.95 -4.39 -8.92
CA VAL A 96 -9.77 -5.61 -9.01
C VAL A 96 -10.57 -5.62 -10.32
N ASP A 97 -11.26 -4.53 -10.63
CA ASP A 97 -12.10 -4.43 -11.82
C ASP A 97 -11.28 -4.52 -13.12
N ALA A 98 -10.06 -4.01 -13.10
CA ALA A 98 -9.14 -4.06 -14.24
C ALA A 98 -8.36 -5.39 -14.32
N SER A 99 -8.54 -6.30 -13.38
CA SER A 99 -7.72 -7.52 -13.24
C SER A 99 -6.22 -7.21 -13.13
N ALA A 100 -5.88 -6.07 -12.54
CA ALA A 100 -4.50 -5.65 -12.30
C ALA A 100 -4.00 -6.22 -10.97
N LEU A 101 -2.68 -6.28 -10.79
CA LEU A 101 -2.08 -6.90 -9.62
C LEU A 101 -2.21 -6.03 -8.37
N TYR A 102 -2.50 -6.69 -7.27
CA TYR A 102 -2.38 -6.10 -5.93
C TYR A 102 -1.91 -7.18 -4.96
N GLY A 103 -1.19 -6.77 -3.95
CA GLY A 103 -0.65 -7.68 -2.94
C GLY A 103 -0.53 -7.00 -1.60
N ALA A 104 -0.44 -7.81 -0.55
CA ALA A 104 -0.34 -7.33 0.82
C ALA A 104 0.42 -8.33 1.69
N ILE A 105 1.04 -7.83 2.76
CA ILE A 105 1.80 -8.65 3.70
C ILE A 105 1.39 -8.35 5.14
N CYS A 106 1.63 -9.29 6.04
CA CYS A 106 1.47 -9.17 7.49
C CYS A 106 0.00 -8.95 7.88
N ALA A 107 -0.34 -7.81 8.46
CA ALA A 107 -1.71 -7.49 8.85
C ALA A 107 -2.57 -6.96 7.70
N ALA A 108 -1.94 -6.45 6.65
CA ALA A 108 -2.65 -5.78 5.56
C ALA A 108 -3.60 -6.69 4.75
N PRO A 109 -3.30 -7.98 4.50
CA PRO A 109 -4.26 -8.85 3.81
C PRO A 109 -5.61 -8.91 4.49
N ALA A 110 -5.65 -9.01 5.81
CA ALA A 110 -6.90 -9.04 6.55
C ALA A 110 -7.52 -7.65 6.67
N LEU A 111 -6.76 -6.68 7.20
CA LEU A 111 -7.30 -5.38 7.58
C LEU A 111 -7.64 -4.47 6.39
N VAL A 112 -6.87 -4.57 5.29
CA VAL A 112 -7.09 -3.70 4.13
C VAL A 112 -7.88 -4.41 3.03
N LEU A 113 -7.56 -5.66 2.73
CA LEU A 113 -8.17 -6.39 1.62
C LEU A 113 -9.37 -7.23 2.07
N GLY A 114 -9.21 -8.06 3.10
CA GLY A 114 -10.22 -9.01 3.55
C GLY A 114 -11.50 -8.34 4.03
N ASP A 115 -11.38 -7.32 4.86
CA ASP A 115 -12.52 -6.58 5.41
C ASP A 115 -13.34 -5.84 4.33
N LYS A 116 -12.78 -5.64 3.16
CA LYS A 116 -13.44 -4.99 2.02
C LYS A 116 -13.92 -5.97 0.94
N GLY A 117 -13.78 -7.27 1.17
CA GLY A 117 -14.20 -8.30 0.22
C GLY A 117 -13.27 -8.45 -0.99
N LEU A 118 -12.07 -7.88 -0.96
CA LEU A 118 -11.14 -7.90 -2.10
C LEU A 118 -10.35 -9.20 -2.22
N LEU A 119 -10.55 -10.15 -1.30
CA LEU A 119 -9.96 -11.49 -1.33
C LEU A 119 -10.97 -12.59 -1.69
N ALA A 120 -12.16 -12.24 -2.16
CA ALA A 120 -13.17 -13.22 -2.56
C ALA A 120 -12.61 -14.16 -3.63
N ASP A 121 -12.82 -15.47 -3.44
CA ASP A 121 -12.32 -16.54 -4.33
C ASP A 121 -10.79 -16.61 -4.45
N LYS A 122 -10.06 -16.05 -3.48
CA LYS A 122 -8.60 -16.09 -3.44
C LYS A 122 -8.10 -16.84 -2.21
N THR A 123 -6.95 -17.48 -2.36
CA THR A 123 -6.23 -18.09 -1.24
C THR A 123 -5.28 -17.05 -0.66
N ALA A 124 -5.42 -16.74 0.63
CA ALA A 124 -4.63 -15.73 1.28
C ALA A 124 -4.33 -16.11 2.73
N THR A 125 -3.35 -15.46 3.30
CA THR A 125 -2.98 -15.56 4.71
C THR A 125 -2.61 -14.18 5.24
N CYS A 126 -2.45 -14.07 6.55
CA CYS A 126 -2.05 -12.82 7.18
C CYS A 126 -1.34 -13.11 8.50
N HIS A 127 -0.85 -12.07 9.15
CA HIS A 127 -0.35 -12.12 10.52
C HIS A 127 -1.49 -12.53 11.46
N PRO A 128 -1.25 -13.47 12.42
CA PRO A 128 -2.25 -13.93 13.38
C PRO A 128 -2.87 -12.83 14.24
#